data_73ed93f9f2c11a616657ee5e680ac386
#
_entry.id   73ed93f9f2c11a616657ee5e680ac386
#
_cell.length_a   1.000
_cell.length_b   1.000
_cell.length_c   1.000
_cell.angle_alpha   90.00
_cell.angle_beta   90.00
_cell.angle_gamma   90.00
#
_symmetry.space_group_name_H-M   'P 1'
#
loop_
_entity.id
_entity.type
_entity.pdbx_description
1 polymer ?
#
loop_
_entity_poly.entity_id
_entity_poly.type
_entity_poly.pdbx_seq_one_letter_code
_entity_poly.pdbx_strand_id
1 'polypeptide(L)'
;MSQGSAAPAKHADVLRACAATAGWLRERQAADGHWRGPLEGDTILESEYLLILAWYGRSDGPHVGGAVRRILREQLPQGGWAIYRGGPVDVSASVKAYFALKIFGESPDSEPMTRARRAIAAAGGPWAVNSFTRFYLALLGQMSYADCPAVPPEIVLLPDWFPVNLHRVSAWSRTMIVPLSLIWDFKPVRHLPDAQGISELFADSPRAPSARRLGGNDGWARFFRGVDRAIKAFDAVGF
;
A
#
# COMPACT_ATOMS: atom_id res chain seq x y z
N MET A 1 -38.80 2.60 -35.42
CA MET A 1 -38.07 1.65 -34.56
C MET A 1 -38.02 2.24 -33.15
N SER A 2 -38.77 1.61 -32.27
CA SER A 2 -39.13 2.10 -30.92
C SER A 2 -37.91 2.01 -29.95
N GLN A 3 -37.48 3.16 -29.42
CA GLN A 3 -36.60 3.18 -28.27
C GLN A 3 -37.47 2.99 -27.03
N GLY A 4 -37.37 1.80 -26.44
CA GLY A 4 -38.10 1.39 -25.27
C GLY A 4 -37.73 2.24 -24.05
N SER A 5 -38.76 2.82 -23.44
CA SER A 5 -38.74 3.52 -22.16
C SER A 5 -38.30 2.63 -20.98
N ALA A 6 -36.99 2.51 -20.76
CA ALA A 6 -36.44 1.80 -19.59
C ALA A 6 -36.24 2.71 -18.36
N ALA A 7 -36.55 4.00 -18.46
CA ALA A 7 -36.33 5.01 -17.40
C ALA A 7 -37.23 4.88 -16.16
N PRO A 8 -38.55 4.61 -16.25
CA PRO A 8 -39.43 4.61 -15.06
C PRO A 8 -39.14 3.43 -14.11
N ALA A 9 -38.82 2.23 -14.63
CA ALA A 9 -38.52 1.07 -13.80
C ALA A 9 -37.26 1.27 -12.98
N LYS A 10 -36.21 1.83 -13.57
CA LYS A 10 -34.96 2.16 -12.86
C LYS A 10 -35.15 3.16 -11.71
N HIS A 11 -36.02 4.17 -11.93
CA HIS A 11 -36.30 5.16 -10.89
C HIS A 11 -37.04 4.54 -9.67
N ALA A 12 -38.06 3.73 -9.92
CA ALA A 12 -38.79 3.03 -8.86
C ALA A 12 -37.88 2.04 -8.08
N ASP A 13 -36.96 1.36 -8.76
CA ASP A 13 -35.98 0.48 -8.12
C ASP A 13 -35.01 1.27 -7.23
N VAL A 14 -34.55 2.42 -7.67
CA VAL A 14 -33.68 3.30 -6.89
C VAL A 14 -34.42 3.79 -5.64
N LEU A 15 -35.67 4.24 -5.75
CA LEU A 15 -36.45 4.69 -4.60
C LEU A 15 -36.66 3.56 -3.58
N ARG A 16 -36.96 2.33 -4.04
CA ARG A 16 -37.07 1.17 -3.15
C ARG A 16 -35.76 0.86 -2.45
N ALA A 17 -34.63 0.88 -3.18
CA ALA A 17 -33.31 0.68 -2.60
C ALA A 17 -32.98 1.75 -1.56
N CYS A 18 -33.26 3.02 -1.83
CA CYS A 18 -33.06 4.12 -0.89
C CYS A 18 -33.94 3.95 0.37
N ALA A 19 -35.21 3.59 0.22
CA ALA A 19 -36.12 3.36 1.34
C ALA A 19 -35.66 2.17 2.22
N ALA A 20 -35.25 1.07 1.59
CA ALA A 20 -34.74 -0.10 2.28
C ALA A 20 -33.43 0.21 3.04
N THR A 21 -32.51 0.93 2.40
CA THR A 21 -31.23 1.35 3.02
C THR A 21 -31.48 2.31 4.19
N ALA A 22 -32.38 3.28 4.03
CA ALA A 22 -32.74 4.20 5.11
C ALA A 22 -33.39 3.48 6.30
N GLY A 23 -34.25 2.49 6.05
CA GLY A 23 -34.81 1.63 7.08
C GLY A 23 -33.71 0.87 7.81
N TRP A 24 -32.85 0.19 7.08
CA TRP A 24 -31.72 -0.57 7.63
C TRP A 24 -30.78 0.29 8.49
N LEU A 25 -30.49 1.50 8.05
CA LEU A 25 -29.67 2.45 8.83
C LEU A 25 -30.36 2.87 10.12
N ARG A 26 -31.67 3.24 10.07
CA ARG A 26 -32.41 3.65 11.28
C ARG A 26 -32.45 2.55 12.33
N GLU A 27 -32.65 1.30 11.93
CA GLU A 27 -32.65 0.15 12.85
C GLU A 27 -31.31 -0.07 13.55
N ARG A 28 -30.21 0.38 12.95
CA ARG A 28 -28.83 0.21 13.45
C ARG A 28 -28.24 1.46 14.08
N GLN A 29 -29.02 2.54 14.13
CA GLN A 29 -28.59 3.76 14.80
C GLN A 29 -28.54 3.52 16.31
N ALA A 30 -27.41 3.84 16.93
CA ALA A 30 -27.27 3.81 18.38
C ALA A 30 -28.15 4.88 19.04
N ALA A 31 -28.46 4.71 20.34
CA ALA A 31 -29.32 5.61 21.09
C ALA A 31 -28.83 7.06 21.15
N ASP A 32 -27.51 7.28 21.04
CA ASP A 32 -26.85 8.58 20.97
C ASP A 32 -26.76 9.14 19.55
N GLY A 33 -27.35 8.49 18.55
CA GLY A 33 -27.49 8.94 17.18
C GLY A 33 -26.37 8.54 16.22
N HIS A 34 -25.28 7.89 16.67
CA HIS A 34 -24.21 7.47 15.77
C HIS A 34 -24.49 6.10 15.13
N TRP A 35 -23.70 5.79 14.06
CA TRP A 35 -23.61 4.45 13.48
C TRP A 35 -22.24 3.86 13.69
N ARG A 36 -22.17 2.57 13.98
CA ARG A 36 -20.94 1.81 14.11
C ARG A 36 -20.93 0.68 13.08
N GLY A 37 -20.08 0.82 12.08
CA GLY A 37 -19.82 -0.22 11.09
C GLY A 37 -18.56 -1.01 11.44
N PRO A 38 -18.56 -2.35 11.34
CA PRO A 38 -17.33 -3.12 11.38
C PRO A 38 -16.47 -2.73 10.17
N LEU A 39 -15.21 -2.39 10.42
CA LEU A 39 -14.25 -2.16 9.36
C LEU A 39 -13.67 -3.52 8.95
N GLU A 40 -14.14 -4.09 7.86
CA GLU A 40 -13.46 -5.20 7.19
C GLU A 40 -12.41 -4.61 6.25
N GLY A 41 -11.18 -4.51 6.74
CA GLY A 41 -10.03 -4.12 5.94
C GLY A 41 -9.43 -5.31 5.18
N ASP A 42 -8.50 -4.98 4.31
CA ASP A 42 -7.56 -5.95 3.74
C ASP A 42 -6.50 -6.38 4.79
N THR A 43 -5.48 -7.12 4.36
CA THR A 43 -4.39 -7.57 5.24
C THR A 43 -3.24 -6.55 5.36
N ILE A 44 -3.40 -5.35 4.83
CA ILE A 44 -2.35 -4.31 4.86
C ILE A 44 -2.05 -3.89 6.29
N LEU A 45 -3.08 -3.67 7.11
CA LEU A 45 -2.89 -3.22 8.49
C LEU A 45 -2.20 -4.27 9.35
N GLU A 46 -2.57 -5.54 9.22
CA GLU A 46 -1.90 -6.64 9.91
C GLU A 46 -0.44 -6.78 9.46
N SER A 47 -0.19 -6.68 8.17
CA SER A 47 1.18 -6.74 7.64
C SER A 47 2.03 -5.57 8.13
N GLU A 48 1.51 -4.34 8.10
CA GLU A 48 2.21 -3.15 8.57
C GLU A 48 2.43 -3.16 10.08
N TYR A 49 1.49 -3.69 10.86
CA TYR A 49 1.67 -3.91 12.29
C TYR A 49 2.85 -4.85 12.57
N LEU A 50 2.95 -5.96 11.85
CA LEU A 50 4.06 -6.89 11.98
C LEU A 50 5.39 -6.26 11.54
N LEU A 51 5.41 -5.52 10.43
CA LEU A 51 6.61 -4.83 9.93
C LEU A 51 7.09 -3.74 10.90
N ILE A 52 6.18 -3.02 11.57
CA ILE A 52 6.54 -2.05 12.61
C ILE A 52 7.15 -2.73 13.83
N LEU A 53 6.60 -3.87 14.27
CA LEU A 53 7.22 -4.65 15.35
C LEU A 53 8.63 -5.11 14.96
N ALA A 54 8.81 -5.59 13.75
CA ALA A 54 10.12 -5.96 13.22
C ALA A 54 11.09 -4.77 13.21
N TRP A 55 10.63 -3.58 12.85
CA TRP A 55 11.42 -2.34 12.93
C TRP A 55 11.92 -2.08 14.35
N TYR A 56 11.07 -2.25 15.36
CA TYR A 56 11.46 -2.11 16.76
C TYR A 56 12.22 -3.32 17.32
N GLY A 57 12.47 -4.36 16.54
CA GLY A 57 13.14 -5.60 16.97
C GLY A 57 12.30 -6.43 17.91
N ARG A 58 10.99 -6.33 17.82
CA ARG A 58 10.05 -7.09 18.61
C ARG A 58 9.46 -8.21 17.78
N SER A 59 9.46 -9.40 18.33
CA SER A 59 8.79 -10.58 17.77
C SER A 59 7.52 -10.95 18.55
N ASP A 60 7.25 -10.24 19.63
CA ASP A 60 6.15 -10.45 20.55
C ASP A 60 5.15 -9.28 20.52
N GLY A 61 3.91 -9.60 20.76
CA GLY A 61 2.84 -8.61 20.86
C GLY A 61 1.48 -9.32 20.98
N PRO A 62 0.50 -8.66 21.60
CA PRO A 62 -0.79 -9.29 21.92
C PRO A 62 -1.56 -9.75 20.69
N HIS A 63 -1.27 -9.18 19.52
CA HIS A 63 -2.00 -9.44 18.27
C HIS A 63 -1.18 -10.17 17.20
N VAL A 64 0.11 -10.48 17.45
CA VAL A 64 1.01 -11.12 16.46
C VAL A 64 0.41 -12.39 15.87
N GLY A 65 0.06 -13.36 16.73
CA GLY A 65 -0.52 -14.62 16.27
C GLY A 65 -1.88 -14.46 15.56
N GLY A 66 -2.67 -13.44 15.96
CA GLY A 66 -3.92 -13.10 15.29
C GLY A 66 -3.68 -12.54 13.89
N ALA A 67 -2.71 -11.62 13.75
CA ALA A 67 -2.34 -11.00 12.49
C ALA A 67 -1.79 -12.04 11.50
N VAL A 68 -0.86 -12.90 11.92
CA VAL A 68 -0.32 -13.98 11.09
C VAL A 68 -1.42 -14.89 10.58
N ARG A 69 -2.31 -15.40 11.49
CA ARG A 69 -3.42 -16.26 11.10
C ARG A 69 -4.39 -15.57 10.15
N ARG A 70 -4.67 -14.27 10.34
CA ARG A 70 -5.54 -13.53 9.44
C ARG A 70 -4.91 -13.40 8.05
N ILE A 71 -3.65 -12.99 7.96
CA ILE A 71 -2.94 -12.89 6.68
C ILE A 71 -3.01 -14.23 5.93
N LEU A 72 -2.68 -15.34 6.57
CA LEU A 72 -2.75 -16.67 5.96
C LEU A 72 -4.16 -17.03 5.48
N ARG A 73 -5.18 -16.74 6.28
CA ARG A 73 -6.59 -17.05 5.95
C ARG A 73 -7.11 -16.24 4.76
N GLU A 74 -6.72 -15.00 4.64
CA GLU A 74 -7.18 -14.09 3.57
C GLU A 74 -6.37 -14.25 2.27
N GLN A 75 -5.43 -15.20 2.21
CA GLN A 75 -4.70 -15.49 0.98
C GLN A 75 -5.66 -15.95 -0.12
N LEU A 76 -5.56 -15.33 -1.29
CA LEU A 76 -6.36 -15.72 -2.45
C LEU A 76 -5.98 -17.12 -2.97
N PRO A 77 -6.89 -17.83 -3.65
CA PRO A 77 -6.57 -19.12 -4.28
C PRO A 77 -5.36 -19.04 -5.22
N GLN A 78 -5.13 -17.89 -5.88
CA GLN A 78 -3.99 -17.64 -6.75
C GLN A 78 -2.68 -17.42 -5.99
N GLY A 79 -2.73 -17.28 -4.65
CA GLY A 79 -1.57 -17.18 -3.78
C GLY A 79 -1.17 -15.78 -3.33
N GLY A 80 -1.73 -14.72 -3.87
CA GLY A 80 -1.49 -13.34 -3.41
C GLY A 80 -2.59 -12.84 -2.48
N TRP A 81 -2.60 -11.52 -2.24
CA TRP A 81 -3.61 -10.83 -1.44
C TRP A 81 -4.22 -9.68 -2.21
N ALA A 82 -5.50 -9.45 -2.01
CA ALA A 82 -6.25 -8.33 -2.57
C ALA A 82 -6.33 -7.17 -1.56
N ILE A 83 -6.63 -5.96 -2.05
CA ILE A 83 -6.89 -4.77 -1.22
C ILE A 83 -8.37 -4.54 -0.93
N TYR A 84 -9.24 -5.39 -1.45
CA TYR A 84 -10.67 -5.44 -1.14
C TYR A 84 -11.23 -6.82 -1.42
N ARG A 85 -12.34 -7.15 -0.77
CA ARG A 85 -12.98 -8.46 -0.89
C ARG A 85 -13.40 -8.77 -2.32
N GLY A 86 -12.97 -9.92 -2.86
CA GLY A 86 -13.22 -10.32 -4.25
C GLY A 86 -12.37 -9.58 -5.29
N GLY A 87 -11.41 -8.75 -4.86
CA GLY A 87 -10.48 -8.06 -5.74
C GLY A 87 -9.41 -8.99 -6.33
N PRO A 88 -8.67 -8.51 -7.35
CA PRO A 88 -7.52 -9.21 -7.90
C PRO A 88 -6.32 -9.14 -6.93
N VAL A 89 -5.30 -9.95 -7.21
CA VAL A 89 -4.01 -9.86 -6.51
C VAL A 89 -3.43 -8.46 -6.65
N ASP A 90 -3.15 -7.82 -5.51
CA ASP A 90 -2.37 -6.57 -5.43
C ASP A 90 -0.93 -6.89 -5.06
N VAL A 91 0.02 -6.41 -5.84
CA VAL A 91 1.44 -6.71 -5.63
C VAL A 91 1.98 -6.09 -4.34
N SER A 92 1.52 -4.90 -3.96
CA SER A 92 2.00 -4.19 -2.77
C SER A 92 1.49 -4.85 -1.49
N ALA A 93 0.22 -5.23 -1.46
CA ALA A 93 -0.35 -6.01 -0.36
C ALA A 93 0.34 -7.38 -0.25
N SER A 94 0.56 -8.04 -1.39
CA SER A 94 1.17 -9.38 -1.43
C SER A 94 2.63 -9.38 -0.96
N VAL A 95 3.44 -8.41 -1.38
CA VAL A 95 4.83 -8.29 -0.93
C VAL A 95 4.89 -7.99 0.56
N LYS A 96 4.06 -7.09 1.10
CA LYS A 96 4.01 -6.80 2.54
C LYS A 96 3.57 -8.02 3.35
N ALA A 97 2.53 -8.72 2.90
CA ALA A 97 2.05 -9.93 3.56
C ALA A 97 3.10 -11.05 3.58
N TYR A 98 3.72 -11.33 2.44
CA TYR A 98 4.81 -12.30 2.33
C TYR A 98 5.96 -11.95 3.28
N PHE A 99 6.42 -10.71 3.26
CA PHE A 99 7.52 -10.24 4.08
C PHE A 99 7.22 -10.35 5.57
N ALA A 100 6.03 -9.89 5.99
CA ALA A 100 5.59 -10.00 7.37
C ALA A 100 5.51 -11.46 7.84
N LEU A 101 4.91 -12.35 7.05
CA LEU A 101 4.84 -13.78 7.36
C LEU A 101 6.22 -14.40 7.54
N LYS A 102 7.17 -14.11 6.63
CA LYS A 102 8.54 -14.64 6.71
C LYS A 102 9.27 -14.17 7.96
N ILE A 103 9.19 -12.88 8.32
CA ILE A 103 9.79 -12.35 9.55
C ILE A 103 9.24 -13.07 10.78
N PHE A 104 7.94 -13.37 10.80
CA PHE A 104 7.27 -13.99 11.94
C PHE A 104 7.19 -15.52 11.88
N GLY A 105 8.09 -16.14 11.12
CA GLY A 105 8.41 -17.55 11.23
C GLY A 105 7.72 -18.47 10.22
N GLU A 106 6.98 -17.93 9.25
CA GLU A 106 6.45 -18.76 8.17
C GLU A 106 7.58 -19.18 7.22
N SER A 107 7.70 -20.48 6.97
CA SER A 107 8.75 -21.00 6.09
C SER A 107 8.53 -20.53 4.65
N PRO A 108 9.58 -20.00 3.97
CA PRO A 108 9.48 -19.63 2.56
C PRO A 108 9.15 -20.81 1.62
N ASP A 109 9.35 -22.04 2.07
CA ASP A 109 9.06 -23.27 1.33
C ASP A 109 7.67 -23.83 1.64
N SER A 110 6.94 -23.22 2.59
CA SER A 110 5.56 -23.63 2.86
C SER A 110 4.66 -23.37 1.64
N GLU A 111 3.59 -24.14 1.54
CA GLU A 111 2.67 -24.06 0.41
C GLU A 111 2.08 -22.65 0.22
N PRO A 112 1.62 -21.93 1.27
CA PRO A 112 1.15 -20.56 1.14
C PRO A 112 2.22 -19.61 0.62
N MET A 113 3.45 -19.73 1.11
CA MET A 113 4.56 -18.84 0.72
C MET A 113 5.01 -19.11 -0.72
N THR A 114 5.06 -20.38 -1.14
CA THR A 114 5.37 -20.75 -2.52
C THR A 114 4.33 -20.22 -3.50
N ARG A 115 3.03 -20.31 -3.17
CA ARG A 115 1.97 -19.70 -3.98
C ARG A 115 2.08 -18.19 -4.03
N ALA A 116 2.38 -17.55 -2.89
CA ALA A 116 2.57 -16.11 -2.81
C ALA A 116 3.72 -15.64 -3.71
N ARG A 117 4.87 -16.30 -3.70
CA ARG A 117 6.01 -15.98 -4.59
C ARG A 117 5.61 -16.00 -6.06
N ARG A 118 4.91 -17.03 -6.50
CA ARG A 118 4.42 -17.12 -7.89
C ARG A 118 3.47 -15.99 -8.25
N ALA A 119 2.53 -15.66 -7.37
CA ALA A 119 1.57 -14.57 -7.58
C ALA A 119 2.27 -13.21 -7.62
N ILE A 120 3.22 -12.96 -6.72
CA ILE A 120 4.03 -11.73 -6.69
C ILE A 120 4.84 -11.59 -7.98
N ALA A 121 5.54 -12.66 -8.41
CA ALA A 121 6.31 -12.64 -9.66
C ALA A 121 5.41 -12.35 -10.88
N ALA A 122 4.25 -13.00 -10.98
CA ALA A 122 3.27 -12.77 -12.04
C ALA A 122 2.73 -11.32 -12.04
N ALA A 123 2.62 -10.69 -10.86
CA ALA A 123 2.18 -9.30 -10.71
C ALA A 123 3.31 -8.27 -10.95
N GLY A 124 4.53 -8.71 -11.29
CA GLY A 124 5.67 -7.86 -11.62
C GLY A 124 6.71 -7.69 -10.51
N GLY A 125 6.61 -8.50 -9.46
CA GLY A 125 7.59 -8.60 -8.39
C GLY A 125 7.68 -7.37 -7.47
N PRO A 126 8.68 -7.35 -6.57
CA PRO A 126 8.85 -6.26 -5.60
C PRO A 126 9.16 -4.90 -6.25
N TRP A 127 9.62 -4.88 -7.50
CA TRP A 127 9.83 -3.64 -8.24
C TRP A 127 8.54 -2.93 -8.66
N ALA A 128 7.43 -3.66 -8.68
CA ALA A 128 6.12 -3.17 -9.11
C ALA A 128 5.28 -2.59 -7.97
N VAL A 129 5.76 -2.63 -6.74
CA VAL A 129 5.04 -2.13 -5.56
C VAL A 129 4.89 -0.60 -5.59
N ASN A 130 3.88 -0.11 -4.86
CA ASN A 130 3.64 1.32 -4.70
C ASN A 130 4.72 2.01 -3.84
N SER A 131 4.71 3.34 -3.83
CA SER A 131 5.69 4.17 -3.14
C SER A 131 5.78 3.88 -1.64
N PHE A 132 4.65 3.68 -0.96
CA PHE A 132 4.63 3.39 0.48
C PHE A 132 5.31 2.06 0.79
N THR A 133 4.99 1.02 0.02
CA THR A 133 5.63 -0.29 0.18
C THR A 133 7.14 -0.21 -0.05
N ARG A 134 7.61 0.63 -0.99
CA ARG A 134 9.05 0.86 -1.19
C ARG A 134 9.72 1.42 0.06
N PHE A 135 9.09 2.37 0.74
CA PHE A 135 9.62 2.90 2.01
C PHE A 135 9.68 1.81 3.09
N TYR A 136 8.65 0.97 3.23
CA TYR A 136 8.73 -0.17 4.17
C TYR A 136 9.88 -1.12 3.84
N LEU A 137 10.09 -1.40 2.56
CA LEU A 137 11.20 -2.25 2.12
C LEU A 137 12.56 -1.60 2.37
N ALA A 138 12.68 -0.29 2.15
CA ALA A 138 13.91 0.45 2.41
C ALA A 138 14.22 0.55 3.90
N LEU A 139 13.23 0.87 4.73
CA LEU A 139 13.34 0.88 6.19
C LEU A 139 13.91 -0.43 6.74
N LEU A 140 13.46 -1.56 6.20
CA LEU A 140 13.88 -2.90 6.64
C LEU A 140 15.04 -3.50 5.81
N GLY A 141 15.75 -2.67 5.05
CA GLY A 141 16.97 -3.06 4.33
C GLY A 141 16.77 -3.95 3.11
N GLN A 142 15.54 -4.09 2.60
CA GLN A 142 15.23 -4.94 1.44
C GLN A 142 15.33 -4.20 0.10
N MET A 143 15.36 -2.88 0.12
CA MET A 143 15.43 -2.03 -1.06
C MET A 143 16.27 -0.79 -0.76
N SER A 144 16.92 -0.22 -1.78
CA SER A 144 17.62 1.05 -1.63
C SER A 144 16.65 2.22 -1.56
N TYR A 145 16.94 3.25 -0.76
CA TYR A 145 16.23 4.52 -0.79
C TYR A 145 16.32 5.20 -2.18
N ALA A 146 17.35 4.92 -2.97
CA ALA A 146 17.43 5.38 -4.36
C ALA A 146 16.26 4.90 -5.24
N ASP A 147 15.59 3.81 -4.84
CA ASP A 147 14.42 3.26 -5.53
C ASP A 147 13.09 3.79 -4.97
N CYS A 148 13.13 4.55 -3.88
CA CYS A 148 11.98 5.28 -3.35
C CYS A 148 11.80 6.60 -4.09
N PRO A 149 10.57 7.16 -4.17
CA PRO A 149 10.38 8.52 -4.63
C PRO A 149 11.03 9.51 -3.69
N ALA A 150 11.64 10.56 -4.23
CA ALA A 150 12.20 11.65 -3.43
C ALA A 150 11.07 12.45 -2.75
N VAL A 151 11.21 12.67 -1.46
CA VAL A 151 10.30 13.51 -0.65
C VAL A 151 11.15 14.47 0.18
N PRO A 152 11.70 15.52 -0.44
CA PRO A 152 12.64 16.42 0.25
C PRO A 152 11.93 17.17 1.39
N PRO A 153 12.56 17.31 2.59
CA PRO A 153 11.99 18.03 3.71
C PRO A 153 11.75 19.51 3.42
N GLU A 154 12.45 20.08 2.46
CA GLU A 154 12.30 21.46 2.00
C GLU A 154 10.88 21.77 1.46
N ILE A 155 10.07 20.76 1.18
CA ILE A 155 8.66 20.94 0.79
C ILE A 155 7.88 21.74 1.84
N VAL A 156 8.31 21.73 3.13
CA VAL A 156 7.68 22.49 4.21
C VAL A 156 7.93 23.99 4.08
N LEU A 157 8.97 24.40 3.34
CA LEU A 157 9.37 25.78 3.15
C LEU A 157 8.67 26.43 1.94
N LEU A 158 7.94 25.65 1.14
CA LEU A 158 7.24 26.17 -0.03
C LEU A 158 6.12 27.11 0.41
N PRO A 159 6.13 28.38 -0.07
CA PRO A 159 5.15 29.38 0.35
C PRO A 159 3.76 29.12 -0.28
N ASP A 160 2.73 29.74 0.29
CA ASP A 160 1.33 29.54 -0.10
C ASP A 160 1.04 29.88 -1.57
N TRP A 161 1.80 30.81 -2.15
CA TRP A 161 1.63 31.18 -3.55
C TRP A 161 2.20 30.15 -4.53
N PHE A 162 3.08 29.26 -4.06
CA PHE A 162 3.62 28.21 -4.92
C PHE A 162 2.53 27.17 -5.28
N PRO A 163 2.43 26.75 -6.55
CA PRO A 163 1.35 25.86 -6.99
C PRO A 163 1.23 24.54 -6.22
N VAL A 164 2.37 23.98 -5.80
CA VAL A 164 2.46 22.75 -5.01
C VAL A 164 3.03 23.11 -3.64
N ASN A 165 2.21 23.11 -2.62
CA ASN A 165 2.64 23.40 -1.24
C ASN A 165 1.79 22.61 -0.24
N LEU A 166 2.27 22.47 1.00
CA LEU A 166 1.60 21.71 2.04
C LEU A 166 0.31 22.36 2.56
N HIS A 167 0.10 23.66 2.35
CA HIS A 167 -1.10 24.38 2.80
C HIS A 167 -2.33 24.04 1.94
N ARG A 168 -2.10 23.71 0.66
CA ARG A 168 -3.14 23.38 -0.32
C ARG A 168 -3.48 21.89 -0.40
N VAL A 169 -2.69 21.01 0.21
CA VAL A 169 -3.02 19.58 0.27
C VAL A 169 -3.90 19.28 1.47
N SER A 170 -4.64 18.16 1.40
CA SER A 170 -5.52 17.72 2.50
C SER A 170 -4.71 17.46 3.78
N ALA A 171 -5.37 17.55 4.94
CA ALA A 171 -4.78 17.18 6.22
C ALA A 171 -4.24 15.74 6.19
N TRP A 172 -4.97 14.82 5.57
CA TRP A 172 -4.53 13.45 5.34
C TRP A 172 -3.19 13.37 4.60
N SER A 173 -3.06 14.11 3.48
CA SER A 173 -1.80 14.12 2.71
C SER A 173 -0.63 14.69 3.52
N ARG A 174 -0.85 15.73 4.32
CA ARG A 174 0.20 16.30 5.19
C ARG A 174 0.68 15.30 6.24
N THR A 175 -0.22 14.55 6.85
CA THR A 175 0.15 13.53 7.86
C THR A 175 0.98 12.38 7.28
N MET A 176 0.97 12.20 5.97
CA MET A 176 1.83 11.23 5.27
C MET A 176 3.12 11.85 4.74
N ILE A 177 3.04 13.00 4.07
CA ILE A 177 4.18 13.63 3.39
C ILE A 177 5.25 14.06 4.40
N VAL A 178 4.86 14.67 5.52
CA VAL A 178 5.83 15.18 6.50
C VAL A 178 6.65 14.05 7.16
N PRO A 179 6.08 12.96 7.68
CA PRO A 179 6.90 11.84 8.17
C PRO A 179 7.75 11.19 7.07
N LEU A 180 7.23 11.06 5.84
CA LEU A 180 7.99 10.48 4.74
C LEU A 180 9.17 11.35 4.33
N SER A 181 9.08 12.68 4.44
CA SER A 181 10.20 13.56 4.17
C SER A 181 11.34 13.39 5.19
N LEU A 182 11.01 13.18 6.46
CA LEU A 182 12.01 12.86 7.48
C LEU A 182 12.65 11.48 7.23
N ILE A 183 11.86 10.48 6.87
CA ILE A 183 12.38 9.16 6.52
C ILE A 183 13.28 9.25 5.27
N TRP A 184 12.92 10.07 4.30
CA TRP A 184 13.73 10.31 3.11
C TRP A 184 15.07 10.97 3.45
N ASP A 185 15.07 11.96 4.32
CA ASP A 185 16.27 12.69 4.72
C ASP A 185 17.23 11.82 5.55
N PHE A 186 16.74 11.24 6.64
CA PHE A 186 17.54 10.41 7.55
C PHE A 186 17.89 9.03 6.99
N LYS A 187 17.14 8.52 6.01
CA LYS A 187 17.33 7.19 5.39
C LYS A 187 17.59 6.08 6.43
N PRO A 188 16.81 5.98 7.51
CA PRO A 188 17.06 5.02 8.55
C PRO A 188 16.88 3.58 8.01
N VAL A 189 17.78 2.68 8.37
CA VAL A 189 17.71 1.27 7.96
C VAL A 189 17.87 0.38 9.18
N ARG A 190 16.94 -0.54 9.35
CA ARG A 190 17.10 -1.68 10.24
C ARG A 190 17.43 -2.92 9.43
N HIS A 191 18.64 -3.41 9.57
CA HIS A 191 19.04 -4.66 8.97
C HIS A 191 18.42 -5.84 9.71
N LEU A 192 17.73 -6.69 8.96
CA LEU A 192 17.19 -7.96 9.43
C LEU A 192 18.19 -9.08 9.20
N PRO A 193 18.13 -10.19 9.95
CA PRO A 193 18.85 -11.40 9.61
C PRO A 193 18.54 -11.86 8.18
N ASP A 194 19.53 -12.39 7.45
CA ASP A 194 19.37 -12.81 6.06
C ASP A 194 18.19 -13.79 5.84
N ALA A 195 17.97 -14.68 6.82
CA ALA A 195 16.86 -15.63 6.79
C ALA A 195 15.47 -14.96 6.76
N GLN A 196 15.35 -13.71 7.25
CA GLN A 196 14.12 -12.93 7.25
C GLN A 196 14.00 -12.01 6.03
N GLY A 197 15.06 -11.82 5.27
CA GLY A 197 15.06 -11.03 4.03
C GLY A 197 14.23 -11.69 2.92
N ILE A 198 13.87 -10.91 1.91
CA ILE A 198 13.05 -11.34 0.76
C ILE A 198 13.81 -11.28 -0.57
N SER A 199 15.10 -11.55 -0.54
CA SER A 199 15.97 -11.53 -1.73
C SER A 199 15.48 -12.46 -2.85
N GLU A 200 14.83 -13.57 -2.50
CA GLU A 200 14.23 -14.50 -3.45
C GLU A 200 13.14 -13.87 -4.31
N LEU A 201 12.37 -12.91 -3.78
CA LEU A 201 11.36 -12.19 -4.57
C LEU A 201 11.99 -11.31 -5.64
N PHE A 202 13.17 -10.76 -5.36
CA PHE A 202 13.92 -9.94 -6.32
C PHE A 202 14.61 -10.80 -7.37
N ALA A 203 15.12 -11.98 -6.99
CA ALA A 203 15.73 -12.94 -7.91
C ALA A 203 14.75 -13.48 -8.94
N ASP A 204 13.51 -13.76 -8.51
CA ASP A 204 12.45 -14.27 -9.39
C ASP A 204 11.83 -13.20 -10.31
N SER A 205 12.18 -11.93 -10.10
CA SER A 205 11.54 -10.81 -10.78
C SER A 205 12.57 -9.81 -11.27
N PRO A 206 13.05 -9.93 -12.52
CA PRO A 206 14.00 -8.98 -13.07
C PRO A 206 13.43 -7.56 -13.06
N ARG A 207 14.28 -6.58 -12.76
CA ARG A 207 13.92 -5.17 -12.74
C ARG A 207 13.40 -4.75 -14.11
N ALA A 208 12.07 -4.74 -14.27
CA ALA A 208 11.49 -4.18 -15.48
C ALA A 208 11.82 -2.69 -15.58
N PRO A 209 12.17 -2.17 -16.76
CA PRO A 209 12.33 -0.73 -16.94
C PRO A 209 11.05 -0.03 -16.46
N SER A 210 11.18 0.98 -15.63
CA SER A 210 10.10 1.70 -14.92
C SER A 210 9.04 2.38 -15.82
N ALA A 211 8.99 2.03 -17.09
CA ALA A 211 8.19 2.66 -18.12
C ALA A 211 6.72 2.21 -18.21
N ARG A 212 6.26 1.20 -17.47
CA ARG A 212 5.04 0.48 -17.89
C ARG A 212 3.76 0.64 -17.06
N ARG A 213 3.69 1.48 -16.03
CA ARG A 213 2.51 1.51 -15.13
C ARG A 213 1.91 2.87 -14.78
N LEU A 214 2.05 3.86 -15.60
CA LEU A 214 1.18 5.02 -15.51
C LEU A 214 0.39 5.09 -16.82
N GLY A 215 -0.74 4.40 -16.86
CA GLY A 215 -1.79 4.65 -17.84
C GLY A 215 -2.32 6.06 -17.60
N GLY A 216 -1.81 7.02 -18.34
CA GLY A 216 -2.11 8.44 -18.25
C GLY A 216 -0.96 9.23 -18.86
N ASN A 217 -1.27 10.35 -19.46
CA ASN A 217 -0.43 11.29 -20.17
C ASN A 217 1.08 11.15 -19.90
N ASP A 218 1.80 10.43 -20.76
CA ASP A 218 3.25 10.11 -20.65
C ASP A 218 4.15 11.35 -20.40
N GLY A 219 3.66 12.54 -20.74
CA GLY A 219 4.35 13.81 -20.52
C GLY A 219 4.54 14.16 -19.05
N TRP A 220 3.48 14.08 -18.27
CA TRP A 220 3.53 14.36 -16.82
C TRP A 220 4.38 13.32 -16.07
N ALA A 221 4.25 12.06 -16.43
CA ALA A 221 5.06 11.00 -15.83
C ALA A 221 6.56 11.19 -16.14
N ARG A 222 6.92 11.65 -17.33
CA ARG A 222 8.31 11.98 -17.69
C ARG A 222 8.81 13.21 -16.94
N PHE A 223 7.97 14.23 -16.82
CA PHE A 223 8.29 15.45 -16.05
C PHE A 223 8.59 15.11 -14.59
N PHE A 224 7.69 14.41 -13.88
CA PHE A 224 7.91 14.06 -12.48
C PHE A 224 9.10 13.12 -12.27
N ARG A 225 9.39 12.21 -13.20
CA ARG A 225 10.63 11.41 -13.14
C ARG A 225 11.88 12.27 -13.33
N GLY A 226 11.80 13.32 -14.15
CA GLY A 226 12.88 14.30 -14.31
C GLY A 226 13.12 15.07 -13.01
N VAL A 227 12.07 15.56 -12.38
CA VAL A 227 12.12 16.24 -11.08
C VAL A 227 12.70 15.31 -9.99
N ASP A 228 12.23 14.07 -9.87
CA ASP A 228 12.75 13.09 -8.91
C ASP A 228 14.26 12.85 -9.12
N ARG A 229 14.71 12.71 -10.37
CA ARG A 229 16.14 12.56 -10.66
C ARG A 229 16.96 13.80 -10.30
N ALA A 230 16.42 14.98 -10.58
CA ALA A 230 17.10 16.24 -10.25
C ALA A 230 17.24 16.39 -8.74
N ILE A 231 16.20 16.12 -7.96
CA ILE A 231 16.23 16.14 -6.50
C ILE A 231 17.27 15.15 -5.97
N LYS A 232 17.27 13.90 -6.46
CA LYS A 232 18.24 12.88 -6.05
C LYS A 232 19.68 13.25 -6.40
N ALA A 233 19.89 13.87 -7.56
CA ALA A 233 21.22 14.36 -7.95
C ALA A 233 21.70 15.50 -7.05
N PHE A 234 20.80 16.40 -6.66
CA PHE A 234 21.08 17.49 -5.74
C PHE A 234 21.41 16.99 -4.32
N ASP A 235 20.60 16.06 -3.80
CA ASP A 235 20.84 15.38 -2.52
C ASP A 235 22.19 14.64 -2.48
N ALA A 236 22.61 14.06 -3.61
CA ALA A 236 23.89 13.36 -3.72
C ALA A 236 25.12 14.29 -3.69
N VAL A 237 24.96 15.56 -3.99
CA VAL A 237 26.06 16.57 -3.97
C VAL A 237 26.26 17.16 -2.57
N GLY A 238 25.34 16.93 -1.64
CA GLY A 238 25.49 17.28 -0.22
C GLY A 238 25.48 18.78 0.05
N PHE A 239 24.35 19.43 -0.19
CA PHE A 239 24.10 20.79 0.31
C PHE A 239 23.30 20.73 1.60
#